data_b1e4da2b62fe5d88ecc4d9620ea95455
#
_entry.id   b1e4da2b62fe5d88ecc4d9620ea95455
#
_cell.length_a   1.000
_cell.length_b   1.000
_cell.length_c   1.000
_cell.angle_alpha   90.00
_cell.angle_beta   90.00
_cell.angle_gamma   90.00
#
_symmetry.space_group_name_H-M   'P 1'
#
loop_
_entity.id
_entity.type
_entity.pdbx_description
1 polymer ?
#
loop_
_entity_poly.entity_id
_entity_poly.type
_entity_poly.pdbx_seq_one_letter_code
_entity_poly.pdbx_strand_id
1 'polypeptide(L)'
;MTFHVSTATPWQPSPGTELTDATLETIHRWWRAANYLSVGQIYLLDNPLLREPLTRDNVKHRLLGHWGTTPGLNFLYAHLNRVIAERSQPTIYVTGPGHGGPGMVANTYLCLLYTSPSPRD
;
A
#
# COMPACT_ATOMS: atom_id res chain seq x y z
N MET A 1 21.21 26.21 14.95
CA MET A 1 20.80 25.18 13.97
C MET A 1 19.98 25.90 12.92
N THR A 2 20.54 26.14 11.74
CA THR A 2 19.88 26.94 10.69
C THR A 2 19.21 25.97 9.72
N PHE A 3 17.88 25.96 9.71
CA PHE A 3 17.13 25.17 8.72
C PHE A 3 17.14 25.92 7.39
N HIS A 4 17.82 25.40 6.39
CA HIS A 4 17.64 25.83 5.01
C HIS A 4 16.32 25.28 4.50
N VAL A 5 15.30 26.12 4.45
CA VAL A 5 14.10 25.82 3.67
C VAL A 5 14.50 25.94 2.20
N SER A 6 14.66 24.82 1.53
CA SER A 6 14.81 24.81 0.08
C SER A 6 13.56 25.42 -0.54
N THR A 7 13.72 26.54 -1.24
CA THR A 7 12.68 27.10 -2.11
C THR A 7 12.58 26.27 -3.39
N ALA A 8 12.36 24.97 -3.25
CA ALA A 8 12.08 24.12 -4.40
C ALA A 8 10.82 24.66 -5.08
N THR A 9 10.90 24.91 -6.37
CA THR A 9 9.76 25.27 -7.21
C THR A 9 8.63 24.25 -6.93
N PRO A 10 7.39 24.70 -6.63
CA PRO A 10 6.29 23.77 -6.44
C PRO A 10 6.22 22.80 -7.61
N TRP A 11 6.09 21.53 -7.31
CA TRP A 11 5.98 20.50 -8.35
C TRP A 11 4.85 20.87 -9.31
N GLN A 12 5.19 21.02 -10.57
CA GLN A 12 4.21 21.20 -11.64
C GLN A 12 4.15 19.87 -12.43
N PRO A 13 2.95 19.31 -12.65
CA PRO A 13 2.83 18.15 -13.50
C PRO A 13 3.36 18.47 -14.89
N SER A 14 4.23 17.63 -15.42
CA SER A 14 4.66 17.76 -16.81
C SER A 14 3.46 17.55 -17.74
N PRO A 15 3.37 18.30 -18.86
CA PRO A 15 2.33 18.04 -19.86
C PRO A 15 2.36 16.56 -20.28
N GLY A 16 1.21 15.90 -20.22
CA GLY A 16 1.07 14.47 -20.53
C GLY A 16 1.14 13.52 -19.31
N THR A 17 1.31 14.02 -18.09
CA THR A 17 1.22 13.21 -16.86
C THR A 17 -0.17 13.22 -16.23
N GLU A 18 -1.19 13.52 -17.00
CA GLU A 18 -2.57 13.41 -16.54
C GLU A 18 -2.91 11.95 -16.20
N LEU A 19 -3.63 11.78 -15.09
CA LEU A 19 -4.13 10.47 -14.69
C LEU A 19 -5.23 10.06 -15.67
N THR A 20 -4.93 9.04 -16.48
CA THR A 20 -5.96 8.42 -17.32
C THR A 20 -6.85 7.51 -16.48
N ASP A 21 -8.07 7.22 -16.97
CA ASP A 21 -8.97 6.28 -16.30
C ASP A 21 -8.32 4.90 -16.11
N ALA A 22 -7.53 4.43 -17.06
CA ALA A 22 -6.79 3.18 -16.96
C ALA A 22 -5.74 3.21 -15.83
N THR A 23 -5.05 4.32 -15.67
CA THR A 23 -4.09 4.52 -14.58
C THR A 23 -4.80 4.58 -13.23
N LEU A 24 -5.91 5.31 -13.14
CA LEU A 24 -6.74 5.38 -11.94
C LEU A 24 -7.27 4.01 -11.53
N GLU A 25 -7.74 3.21 -12.47
CA GLU A 25 -8.20 1.86 -12.21
C GLU A 25 -7.08 0.95 -11.69
N THR A 26 -5.86 1.09 -12.22
CA THR A 26 -4.69 0.34 -11.73
C THR A 26 -4.33 0.73 -10.31
N ILE A 27 -4.31 2.01 -9.99
CA ILE A 27 -4.08 2.53 -8.64
C ILE A 27 -5.17 2.02 -7.68
N HIS A 28 -6.43 2.06 -8.12
CA HIS A 28 -7.57 1.60 -7.33
C HIS A 28 -7.49 0.09 -7.02
N ARG A 29 -7.13 -0.73 -8.00
CA ARG A 29 -6.93 -2.18 -7.79
C ARG A 29 -5.81 -2.46 -6.79
N TRP A 30 -4.69 -1.76 -6.90
CA TRP A 30 -3.59 -1.86 -5.94
C TRP A 30 -4.04 -1.50 -4.53
N TRP A 31 -4.69 -0.35 -4.38
CA TRP A 31 -5.19 0.12 -3.09
C TRP A 31 -6.16 -0.87 -2.45
N ARG A 32 -7.10 -1.42 -3.21
CA ARG A 32 -8.03 -2.44 -2.72
C ARG A 32 -7.31 -3.72 -2.28
N ALA A 33 -6.35 -4.20 -3.06
CA ALA A 33 -5.56 -5.37 -2.73
C ALA A 33 -4.76 -5.17 -1.43
N ALA A 34 -4.09 -4.02 -1.29
CA ALA A 34 -3.35 -3.67 -0.08
C ALA A 34 -4.28 -3.58 1.15
N ASN A 35 -5.45 -2.97 1.01
CA ASN A 35 -6.45 -2.91 2.08
C ASN A 35 -6.93 -4.32 2.48
N TYR A 36 -7.22 -5.17 1.52
CA TYR A 36 -7.65 -6.54 1.77
C TYR A 36 -6.59 -7.35 2.54
N LEU A 37 -5.33 -7.29 2.11
CA LEU A 37 -4.23 -7.93 2.80
C LEU A 37 -4.03 -7.39 4.22
N SER A 38 -4.21 -6.09 4.40
CA SER A 38 -4.11 -5.44 5.72
C SER A 38 -5.22 -5.92 6.66
N VAL A 39 -6.45 -6.04 6.17
CA VAL A 39 -7.59 -6.61 6.94
C VAL A 39 -7.27 -8.03 7.38
N GLY A 40 -6.78 -8.88 6.49
CA GLY A 40 -6.38 -10.24 6.83
C GLY A 40 -5.35 -10.27 7.95
N GLN A 41 -4.33 -9.44 7.86
CA GLN A 41 -3.29 -9.38 8.89
C GLN A 41 -3.82 -8.90 10.25
N ILE A 42 -4.71 -7.94 10.27
CA ILE A 42 -5.23 -7.35 11.52
C ILE A 42 -6.22 -8.31 12.19
N TYR A 43 -7.13 -8.91 11.44
CA TYR A 43 -8.33 -9.54 11.99
C TYR A 43 -8.37 -11.06 11.89
N LEU A 44 -7.71 -11.66 10.88
CA LEU A 44 -7.92 -13.07 10.58
C LEU A 44 -6.76 -13.96 11.06
N LEU A 45 -7.11 -15.15 11.55
CA LEU A 45 -6.20 -16.27 11.79
C LEU A 45 -6.02 -17.13 10.54
N ASP A 46 -7.11 -17.34 9.83
CA ASP A 46 -7.18 -18.19 8.64
C ASP A 46 -8.29 -17.73 7.70
N ASN A 47 -8.56 -18.54 6.66
CA ASN A 47 -9.63 -18.31 5.68
C ASN A 47 -9.60 -16.89 5.02
N PRO A 48 -8.42 -16.31 4.69
CA PRO A 48 -8.35 -14.95 4.15
C PRO A 48 -8.98 -14.83 2.76
N LEU A 49 -9.17 -15.94 2.04
CA LEU A 49 -9.80 -15.95 0.71
C LEU A 49 -11.31 -16.22 0.77
N LEU A 50 -11.87 -16.29 1.97
CA LEU A 50 -13.31 -16.55 2.19
C LEU A 50 -13.82 -17.78 1.41
N ARG A 51 -13.05 -18.85 1.39
CA ARG A 51 -13.44 -20.11 0.73
C ARG A 51 -14.63 -20.77 1.42
N GLU A 52 -14.78 -20.49 2.70
CA GLU A 52 -15.89 -20.88 3.53
C GLU A 52 -16.51 -19.64 4.20
N PRO A 53 -17.75 -19.68 4.65
CA PRO A 53 -18.33 -18.60 5.43
C PRO A 53 -17.47 -18.27 6.65
N LEU A 54 -17.28 -16.99 6.92
CA LEU A 54 -16.47 -16.53 8.05
C LEU A 54 -17.17 -16.89 9.37
N THR A 55 -16.42 -17.49 10.26
CA THR A 55 -16.85 -17.83 11.61
C THR A 55 -16.05 -17.08 12.65
N ARG A 56 -16.47 -17.10 13.91
CA ARG A 56 -15.75 -16.48 15.01
C ARG A 56 -14.35 -17.08 15.19
N ASP A 57 -14.19 -18.37 14.90
CA ASP A 57 -12.91 -19.07 15.07
C ASP A 57 -11.86 -18.63 14.04
N ASN A 58 -12.29 -18.05 12.92
CA ASN A 58 -11.38 -17.46 11.93
C ASN A 58 -10.83 -16.09 12.35
N VAL A 59 -11.40 -15.49 13.41
CA VAL A 59 -11.02 -14.14 13.86
C VAL A 59 -10.08 -14.22 15.05
N LYS A 60 -9.02 -13.42 15.02
CA LYS A 60 -8.05 -13.33 16.12
C LYS A 60 -8.73 -12.93 17.44
N HIS A 61 -8.37 -13.61 18.52
CA HIS A 61 -8.85 -13.26 19.86
C HIS A 61 -8.30 -11.91 20.32
N ARG A 62 -7.10 -11.55 19.88
CA ARG A 62 -6.46 -10.27 20.16
C ARG A 62 -6.16 -9.57 18.85
N LEU A 63 -6.86 -8.47 18.59
CA LEU A 63 -6.66 -7.66 17.41
C LEU A 63 -5.48 -6.71 17.64
N LEU A 64 -4.45 -6.83 16.80
CA LEU A 64 -3.28 -5.97 16.80
C LEU A 64 -3.19 -5.27 15.45
N GLY A 65 -2.93 -3.97 15.50
CA GLY A 65 -2.92 -3.11 14.33
C GLY A 65 -4.14 -2.17 14.31
N HIS A 66 -4.09 -1.19 13.44
CA HIS A 66 -5.11 -0.16 13.40
C HIS A 66 -5.63 0.04 11.99
N TRP A 67 -6.89 -0.31 11.77
CA TRP A 67 -7.52 -0.12 10.46
C TRP A 67 -7.64 1.36 10.06
N GLY A 68 -7.88 2.26 11.02
CA GLY A 68 -8.14 3.66 10.76
C GLY A 68 -7.06 4.40 9.97
N THR A 69 -5.78 4.02 10.13
CA THR A 69 -4.67 4.62 9.37
C THR A 69 -4.31 3.84 8.11
N THR A 70 -4.68 2.59 8.04
CA THR A 70 -4.26 1.66 6.97
C THR A 70 -4.74 2.08 5.58
N PRO A 71 -6.01 2.42 5.35
CA PRO A 71 -6.47 2.83 4.03
C PRO A 71 -5.77 4.09 3.51
N GLY A 72 -5.48 5.04 4.39
CA GLY A 72 -4.74 6.26 4.04
C GLY A 72 -3.29 5.98 3.67
N LEU A 73 -2.59 5.15 4.44
CA LEU A 73 -1.22 4.74 4.14
C LEU A 73 -1.14 3.98 2.81
N ASN A 74 -2.06 3.07 2.58
CA ASN A 74 -2.14 2.32 1.33
C ASN A 74 -2.45 3.22 0.13
N PHE A 75 -3.31 4.21 0.32
CA PHE A 75 -3.64 5.19 -0.71
C PHE A 75 -2.42 6.03 -1.10
N LEU A 76 -1.72 6.58 -0.11
CA LEU A 76 -0.50 7.36 -0.34
C LEU A 76 0.56 6.53 -1.06
N TYR A 77 0.76 5.29 -0.63
CA TYR A 77 1.75 4.42 -1.27
C TYR A 77 1.37 4.08 -2.71
N ALA A 78 0.12 3.78 -3.00
CA ALA A 78 -0.32 3.44 -4.36
C ALA A 78 -0.03 4.59 -5.35
N HIS A 79 -0.28 5.83 -4.95
CA HIS A 79 0.05 7.01 -5.75
C HIS A 79 1.56 7.26 -5.82
N LEU A 80 2.27 7.12 -4.70
CA LEU A 80 3.72 7.30 -4.66
C LEU A 80 4.43 6.26 -5.54
N ASN A 81 4.00 5.01 -5.50
CA ASN A 81 4.56 3.93 -6.32
C ASN A 81 4.46 4.24 -7.82
N ARG A 82 3.35 4.82 -8.27
CA ARG A 82 3.21 5.30 -9.63
C ARG A 82 4.30 6.33 -9.98
N VAL A 83 4.47 7.33 -9.14
CA VAL A 83 5.47 8.39 -9.37
C VAL A 83 6.90 7.84 -9.38
N ILE A 84 7.21 6.90 -8.48
CA ILE A 84 8.50 6.22 -8.42
C ILE A 84 8.76 5.45 -9.72
N ALA A 85 7.77 4.68 -10.18
CA ALA A 85 7.89 3.90 -11.41
C ALA A 85 8.06 4.79 -12.64
N GLU A 86 7.26 5.85 -12.77
CA GLU A 86 7.34 6.78 -13.89
C GLU A 86 8.69 7.51 -13.97
N ARG A 87 9.28 7.82 -12.83
CA ARG A 87 10.54 8.56 -12.74
C ARG A 87 11.77 7.67 -12.63
N SER A 88 11.58 6.37 -12.41
CA SER A 88 12.67 5.41 -12.15
C SER A 88 13.63 5.91 -11.05
N GLN A 89 13.06 6.55 -10.02
CA GLN A 89 13.84 7.19 -8.98
C GLN A 89 13.90 6.33 -7.72
N PRO A 90 15.08 5.94 -7.24
CA PRO A 90 15.22 5.31 -5.93
C PRO A 90 14.61 6.16 -4.82
N THR A 91 13.73 5.58 -4.03
CA THR A 91 12.96 6.31 -3.02
C THR A 91 12.88 5.50 -1.73
N ILE A 92 13.03 6.18 -0.60
CA ILE A 92 12.76 5.61 0.72
C ILE A 92 11.45 6.20 1.21
N TYR A 93 10.46 5.33 1.46
CA TYR A 93 9.17 5.72 2.01
C TYR A 93 9.15 5.46 3.52
N VAL A 94 9.02 6.52 4.30
CA VAL A 94 8.97 6.45 5.77
C VAL A 94 7.56 6.78 6.24
N THR A 95 6.98 5.88 7.04
CA THR A 95 5.66 6.08 7.65
C THR A 95 5.81 6.33 9.15
N GLY A 96 5.05 7.30 9.68
CA GLY A 96 5.08 7.65 11.10
C GLY A 96 4.33 6.67 12.01
N PRO A 97 3.05 6.33 11.68
CA PRO A 97 2.23 5.54 12.58
C PRO A 97 2.65 4.06 12.65
N GLY A 98 3.29 3.65 13.75
CA GLY A 98 3.70 2.25 13.95
C GLY A 98 2.53 1.26 13.91
N HIS A 99 1.34 1.67 14.38
CA HIS A 99 0.12 0.86 14.32
C HIS A 99 -0.42 0.67 12.89
N GLY A 100 0.08 1.43 11.91
CA GLY A 100 -0.20 1.23 10.48
C GLY A 100 0.68 0.17 9.80
N GLY A 101 1.51 -0.55 10.55
CA GLY A 101 2.41 -1.61 10.06
C GLY A 101 1.77 -2.61 9.07
N PRO A 102 0.50 -3.03 9.26
CA PRO A 102 -0.18 -3.91 8.30
C PRO A 102 -0.23 -3.37 6.87
N GLY A 103 -0.36 -2.06 6.70
CA GLY A 103 -0.27 -1.41 5.39
C GLY A 103 1.13 -1.53 4.76
N MET A 104 2.17 -1.36 5.56
CA MET A 104 3.55 -1.53 5.09
C MET A 104 3.82 -2.96 4.62
N VAL A 105 3.43 -3.94 5.43
CA VAL A 105 3.60 -5.36 5.09
C VAL A 105 2.81 -5.73 3.83
N ALA A 106 1.56 -5.26 3.72
CA ALA A 106 0.71 -5.50 2.56
C ALA A 106 1.33 -4.97 1.26
N ASN A 107 1.82 -3.73 1.26
CA ASN A 107 2.44 -3.14 0.09
C ASN A 107 3.77 -3.82 -0.27
N THR A 108 4.60 -4.20 0.72
CA THR A 108 5.82 -4.97 0.50
C THR A 108 5.51 -6.32 -0.15
N TYR A 109 4.50 -7.02 0.35
CA TYR A 109 4.07 -8.29 -0.22
C TYR A 109 3.62 -8.16 -1.67
N LEU A 110 2.80 -7.15 -2.00
CA LEU A 110 2.37 -6.89 -3.36
C LEU A 110 3.56 -6.57 -4.28
N CYS A 111 4.53 -5.78 -3.83
CA CYS A 111 5.74 -5.51 -4.59
C CYS A 111 6.53 -6.80 -4.90
N LEU A 112 6.67 -7.69 -3.91
CA LEU A 112 7.39 -8.96 -4.08
C LEU A 112 6.68 -9.91 -5.04
N LEU A 113 5.36 -9.94 -5.06
CA LEU A 113 4.59 -10.76 -6.00
C LEU A 113 4.85 -10.37 -7.46
N TYR A 114 5.11 -9.10 -7.72
CA TYR A 114 5.38 -8.60 -9.07
C TYR A 114 6.85 -8.68 -9.49
N THR A 115 7.75 -8.82 -8.51
CA THR A 115 9.21 -8.77 -8.76
C THR A 115 9.90 -10.13 -8.62
N SER A 116 9.27 -11.10 -7.98
CA SER A 116 9.82 -12.44 -7.85
C SER A 116 9.35 -13.32 -9.00
N PRO A 117 10.26 -14.04 -9.68
CA PRO A 117 9.83 -15.08 -10.60
C PRO A 117 8.94 -16.08 -9.83
N SER A 118 7.87 -16.50 -10.47
CA SER A 118 6.99 -17.51 -9.88
C SER A 118 7.79 -18.78 -9.57
N PRO A 119 7.66 -19.37 -8.39
CA PRO A 119 8.33 -20.63 -8.07
C PRO A 119 7.86 -21.83 -8.92
N ARG A 120 7.02 -21.59 -9.92
CA ARG A 120 6.37 -22.61 -10.76
C ARG A 120 6.74 -22.54 -12.24
N ASP A 121 7.73 -21.70 -12.60
CA ASP A 121 8.26 -21.66 -13.98
C ASP A 121 9.55 -22.43 -14.08
#